data_38d9ab48e596d8eb1d52e56275778edb
#
_entry.id   38d9ab48e596d8eb1d52e56275778edb
#
_cell.length_a   1.000
_cell.length_b   1.000
_cell.length_c   1.000
_cell.angle_alpha   90.00
_cell.angle_beta   90.00
_cell.angle_gamma   90.00
#
_symmetry.space_group_name_H-M   'P 1'
#
loop_
_entity.id
_entity.type
_entity.pdbx_description
1 polymer ?
#
loop_
_entity_poly.entity_id
_entity_poly.type
_entity_poly.pdbx_seq_one_letter_code
_entity_poly.pdbx_strand_id
1 'polypeptide(L)'
;MTAGLEFIIGRAGTGKTHACLAAMTEALMREPLGRQRILLVPEHMTYAAERALAETLTDSAGFLQTYVFGFRRLARQVLLETGGAHLPRISEIGRRILLKDILLKHREEFSVFARSITKRGFTETLGRTIAELRRYRLSPEILRDTADQSGDSAGRLPQKLKELALIMDELSTRMEGRLTDQTDRME
;
A
#
# COMPACT_ATOMS: atom_id res chain seq x y z
N MET A 1 -31.19 -6.38 0.73
CA MET A 1 -30.79 -5.12 1.40
C MET A 1 -30.12 -4.25 0.36
N THR A 2 -30.72 -3.16 -0.02
CA THR A 2 -30.13 -2.17 -0.93
C THR A 2 -29.03 -1.42 -0.20
N ALA A 3 -27.80 -1.46 -0.76
CA ALA A 3 -26.72 -0.60 -0.29
C ALA A 3 -27.05 0.83 -0.73
N GLY A 4 -27.26 1.73 0.24
CA GLY A 4 -27.41 3.15 -0.02
C GLY A 4 -26.05 3.83 -0.01
N LEU A 5 -25.83 4.79 -0.90
CA LEU A 5 -24.66 5.66 -0.90
C LEU A 5 -25.13 7.09 -0.60
N GLU A 6 -24.54 7.71 0.41
CA GLU A 6 -24.82 9.09 0.81
C GLU A 6 -23.55 9.94 0.68
N PHE A 7 -23.67 11.14 0.12
CA PHE A 7 -22.60 12.11 -0.01
C PHE A 7 -22.84 13.32 0.87
N ILE A 8 -21.91 13.62 1.79
CA ILE A 8 -21.92 14.84 2.59
C ILE A 8 -20.96 15.85 1.95
N ILE A 9 -21.53 16.87 1.30
CA ILE A 9 -20.80 17.87 0.52
C ILE A 9 -20.79 19.22 1.25
N GLY A 10 -19.64 19.92 1.25
CA GLY A 10 -19.52 21.23 1.86
C GLY A 10 -18.07 21.72 1.89
N ARG A 11 -17.87 23.03 2.15
CA ARG A 11 -16.53 23.64 2.32
C ARG A 11 -15.86 23.14 3.59
N ALA A 12 -14.56 23.44 3.76
CA ALA A 12 -13.87 23.22 5.02
C ALA A 12 -14.59 23.96 6.17
N GLY A 13 -14.69 23.31 7.35
CA GLY A 13 -15.35 23.90 8.52
C GLY A 13 -16.89 23.80 8.56
N THR A 14 -17.57 23.24 7.56
CA THR A 14 -19.05 23.13 7.53
C THR A 14 -19.62 21.97 8.37
N GLY A 15 -18.82 21.30 9.20
CA GLY A 15 -19.33 20.26 10.11
C GLY A 15 -19.46 18.87 9.48
N LYS A 16 -18.92 18.58 8.29
CA LYS A 16 -19.02 17.25 7.65
C LYS A 16 -18.55 16.10 8.55
N THR A 17 -17.41 16.27 9.19
CA THR A 17 -16.87 15.27 10.12
C THR A 17 -17.79 15.09 11.32
N HIS A 18 -18.35 16.18 11.86
CA HIS A 18 -19.31 16.13 12.94
C HIS A 18 -20.58 15.37 12.52
N ALA A 19 -21.09 15.63 11.32
CA ALA A 19 -22.26 14.90 10.79
C ALA A 19 -22.00 13.39 10.66
N CYS A 20 -20.81 12.99 10.17
CA CYS A 20 -20.42 11.58 10.10
C CYS A 20 -20.34 10.93 11.50
N LEU A 21 -19.72 11.62 12.48
CA LEU A 21 -19.61 11.12 13.85
C LEU A 21 -20.99 11.03 14.50
N ALA A 22 -21.86 12.03 14.34
CA ALA A 22 -23.22 12.03 14.87
C ALA A 22 -24.06 10.88 14.31
N ALA A 23 -24.03 10.65 12.99
CA ALA A 23 -24.71 9.53 12.35
C ALA A 23 -24.21 8.18 12.87
N MET A 24 -22.90 8.05 13.10
CA MET A 24 -22.29 6.84 13.64
C MET A 24 -22.69 6.62 15.11
N THR A 25 -22.67 7.67 15.92
CA THR A 25 -23.11 7.64 17.34
C THR A 25 -24.59 7.27 17.45
N GLU A 26 -25.46 7.88 16.65
CA GLU A 26 -26.88 7.55 16.61
C GLU A 26 -27.13 6.07 16.26
N ALA A 27 -26.43 5.58 15.25
CA ALA A 27 -26.52 4.18 14.85
C ALA A 27 -26.03 3.22 15.94
N LEU A 28 -24.98 3.59 16.68
CA LEU A 28 -24.46 2.81 17.81
C LEU A 28 -25.43 2.79 19.00
N MET A 29 -26.05 3.93 19.33
CA MET A 29 -27.04 4.01 20.40
C MET A 29 -28.29 3.20 20.08
N ARG A 30 -28.70 3.17 18.79
CA ARG A 30 -29.85 2.39 18.34
C ARG A 30 -29.61 0.89 18.40
N GLU A 31 -28.43 0.43 18.02
CA GLU A 31 -28.04 -0.98 17.99
C GLU A 31 -26.59 -1.17 18.45
N PRO A 32 -26.32 -1.24 19.76
CA PRO A 32 -24.95 -1.36 20.31
C PRO A 32 -24.22 -2.63 19.88
N LEU A 33 -24.95 -3.73 19.73
CA LEU A 33 -24.46 -5.04 19.29
C LEU A 33 -24.84 -5.37 17.83
N GLY A 34 -25.22 -4.34 17.06
CA GLY A 34 -25.63 -4.48 15.68
C GLY A 34 -24.46 -4.77 14.73
N ARG A 35 -24.64 -4.42 13.47
CA ARG A 35 -23.61 -4.64 12.44
C ARG A 35 -22.32 -3.89 12.75
N GLN A 36 -21.21 -4.49 12.33
CA GLN A 36 -19.92 -3.84 12.32
C GLN A 36 -19.94 -2.52 11.54
N ARG A 37 -19.45 -1.47 12.15
CA ARG A 37 -19.36 -0.12 11.58
C ARG A 37 -17.89 0.29 11.49
N ILE A 38 -17.51 0.84 10.34
CA ILE A 38 -16.12 1.25 10.09
C ILE A 38 -16.12 2.73 9.73
N LEU A 39 -15.39 3.52 10.51
CA LEU A 39 -15.03 4.90 10.16
C LEU A 39 -13.66 4.88 9.49
N LEU A 40 -13.62 5.16 8.19
CA LEU A 40 -12.40 5.20 7.43
C LEU A 40 -11.86 6.63 7.36
N VAL A 41 -10.65 6.85 7.85
CA VAL A 41 -10.00 8.16 7.92
C VAL A 41 -8.53 8.06 7.46
N PRO A 42 -7.88 9.19 7.10
CA PRO A 42 -6.44 9.20 6.89
C PRO A 42 -5.69 8.66 8.10
N GLU A 43 -4.59 7.93 7.90
CA GLU A 43 -3.82 7.25 8.97
C GLU A 43 -3.48 8.16 10.16
N HIS A 44 -3.08 9.40 9.89
CA HIS A 44 -2.71 10.38 10.92
C HIS A 44 -3.90 10.92 11.71
N MET A 45 -5.13 10.68 11.27
CA MET A 45 -6.37 11.13 11.93
C MET A 45 -7.04 10.03 12.77
N THR A 46 -6.57 8.80 12.72
CA THR A 46 -7.23 7.67 13.39
C THR A 46 -7.41 7.91 14.89
N TYR A 47 -6.36 8.33 15.59
CA TYR A 47 -6.43 8.61 17.01
C TYR A 47 -7.41 9.75 17.34
N ALA A 48 -7.38 10.85 16.59
CA ALA A 48 -8.28 11.97 16.81
C ALA A 48 -9.75 11.60 16.55
N ALA A 49 -10.00 10.76 15.55
CA ALA A 49 -11.34 10.27 15.25
C ALA A 49 -11.86 9.26 16.30
N GLU A 50 -11.01 8.34 16.77
CA GLU A 50 -11.33 7.42 17.88
C GLU A 50 -11.69 8.20 19.15
N ARG A 51 -10.88 9.20 19.51
CA ARG A 51 -11.12 10.06 20.66
C ARG A 51 -12.43 10.86 20.52
N ALA A 52 -12.66 11.49 19.37
CA ALA A 52 -13.88 12.24 19.10
C ALA A 52 -15.13 11.34 19.19
N LEU A 53 -15.07 10.10 18.69
CA LEU A 53 -16.14 9.14 18.81
C LEU A 53 -16.37 8.74 20.28
N ALA A 54 -15.31 8.48 21.04
CA ALA A 54 -15.40 8.15 22.45
C ALA A 54 -16.00 9.30 23.29
N GLU A 55 -15.62 10.54 22.98
CA GLU A 55 -16.15 11.74 23.64
C GLU A 55 -17.66 11.96 23.39
N THR A 56 -18.19 11.49 22.24
CA THR A 56 -19.65 11.56 21.97
C THR A 56 -20.46 10.48 22.70
N LEU A 57 -19.80 9.46 23.26
CA LEU A 57 -20.41 8.31 23.95
C LEU A 57 -20.18 8.33 25.46
N THR A 58 -19.99 9.50 26.05
CA THR A 58 -19.56 9.72 27.46
C THR A 58 -20.39 9.00 28.52
N ASP A 59 -21.66 8.69 28.25
CA ASP A 59 -22.56 7.97 29.20
C ASP A 59 -22.63 6.46 28.92
N SER A 60 -21.89 5.97 27.92
CA SER A 60 -21.89 4.56 27.51
C SER A 60 -20.57 3.90 27.89
N ALA A 61 -20.62 2.64 28.34
CA ALA A 61 -19.44 1.86 28.75
C ALA A 61 -18.45 1.53 27.60
N GLY A 62 -18.45 2.32 26.54
CA GLY A 62 -17.65 2.14 25.32
C GLY A 62 -18.48 1.67 24.14
N PHE A 63 -17.79 1.39 23.03
CA PHE A 63 -18.42 0.90 21.80
C PHE A 63 -17.86 -0.46 21.40
N LEU A 64 -18.77 -1.38 21.10
CA LEU A 64 -18.48 -2.66 20.48
C LEU A 64 -18.87 -2.58 19.00
N GLN A 65 -18.26 -3.40 18.14
CA GLN A 65 -18.59 -3.49 16.72
C GLN A 65 -18.36 -2.19 15.91
N THR A 66 -17.53 -1.27 16.42
CA THR A 66 -17.17 -0.03 15.72
C THR A 66 -15.67 0.13 15.69
N TYR A 67 -15.15 0.43 14.52
CA TYR A 67 -13.72 0.52 14.26
C TYR A 67 -13.39 1.82 13.55
N VAL A 68 -12.30 2.45 13.94
CA VAL A 68 -11.71 3.58 13.23
C VAL A 68 -10.45 3.09 12.54
N PHE A 69 -10.45 3.04 11.22
CA PHE A 69 -9.35 2.51 10.44
C PHE A 69 -8.76 3.56 9.50
N GLY A 70 -7.44 3.50 9.31
CA GLY A 70 -6.81 3.98 8.09
C GLY A 70 -6.85 2.90 7.01
N PHE A 71 -6.55 3.25 5.78
CA PHE A 71 -6.59 2.31 4.64
C PHE A 71 -5.70 1.08 4.86
N ARG A 72 -4.50 1.26 5.42
CA ARG A 72 -3.59 0.13 5.69
C ARG A 72 -4.12 -0.83 6.74
N ARG A 73 -4.77 -0.30 7.79
CA ARG A 73 -5.36 -1.12 8.85
C ARG A 73 -6.58 -1.87 8.34
N LEU A 74 -7.42 -1.20 7.53
CA LEU A 74 -8.55 -1.84 6.86
C LEU A 74 -8.10 -2.97 5.93
N ALA A 75 -7.13 -2.72 5.05
CA ALA A 75 -6.59 -3.75 4.16
C ALA A 75 -6.04 -4.97 4.94
N ARG A 76 -5.32 -4.71 6.05
CA ARG A 76 -4.84 -5.79 6.91
C ARG A 76 -5.98 -6.58 7.54
N GLN A 77 -7.05 -5.91 7.99
CA GLN A 77 -8.21 -6.57 8.59
C GLN A 77 -8.89 -7.49 7.58
N VAL A 78 -9.13 -6.99 6.36
CA VAL A 78 -9.69 -7.78 5.26
C VAL A 78 -8.82 -9.01 4.97
N LEU A 79 -7.50 -8.84 4.87
CA LEU A 79 -6.58 -9.95 4.61
C LEU A 79 -6.55 -10.99 5.74
N LEU A 80 -6.71 -10.56 7.01
CA LEU A 80 -6.83 -11.49 8.14
C LEU A 80 -8.11 -12.31 8.05
N GLU A 81 -9.22 -11.71 7.66
CA GLU A 81 -10.51 -12.38 7.53
C GLU A 81 -10.58 -13.29 6.30
N THR A 82 -9.93 -12.90 5.20
CA THR A 82 -9.90 -13.68 3.94
C THR A 82 -8.75 -14.66 3.83
N GLY A 83 -7.86 -14.75 4.84
CA GLY A 83 -6.72 -15.68 4.84
C GLY A 83 -5.48 -15.21 4.08
N GLY A 84 -5.46 -13.96 3.55
CA GLY A 84 -4.32 -13.42 2.79
C GLY A 84 -3.15 -12.89 3.64
N ALA A 85 -3.25 -12.91 4.97
CA ALA A 85 -2.26 -12.32 5.87
C ALA A 85 -1.18 -13.30 6.38
N HIS A 86 -1.10 -14.50 5.83
CA HIS A 86 -0.23 -15.57 6.33
C HIS A 86 1.26 -15.40 6.02
N LEU A 87 1.60 -14.66 4.96
CA LEU A 87 3.00 -14.45 4.60
C LEU A 87 3.64 -13.30 5.41
N PRO A 88 4.85 -13.49 5.92
CA PRO A 88 5.57 -12.44 6.62
C PRO A 88 5.94 -11.30 5.66
N ARG A 89 5.87 -10.07 6.17
CA ARG A 89 6.27 -8.88 5.39
C ARG A 89 7.77 -8.75 5.33
N ILE A 90 8.29 -8.47 4.13
CA ILE A 90 9.68 -8.09 4.01
C ILE A 90 9.90 -6.71 4.65
N SER A 91 10.92 -6.60 5.49
CA SER A 91 11.37 -5.31 6.02
C SER A 91 12.09 -4.51 4.92
N GLU A 92 12.17 -3.19 5.10
CA GLU A 92 12.94 -2.34 4.18
C GLU A 92 14.41 -2.77 4.08
N ILE A 93 15.00 -3.17 5.21
CA ILE A 93 16.37 -3.71 5.25
C ILE A 93 16.45 -5.03 4.48
N GLY A 94 15.51 -5.96 4.71
CA GLY A 94 15.44 -7.23 4.00
C GLY A 94 15.34 -7.05 2.48
N ARG A 95 14.47 -6.14 2.02
CA ARG A 95 14.35 -5.80 0.60
C ARG A 95 15.66 -5.23 0.03
N ARG A 96 16.34 -4.36 0.77
CA ARG A 96 17.65 -3.84 0.34
C ARG A 96 18.69 -4.94 0.22
N ILE A 97 18.71 -5.90 1.14
CA ILE A 97 19.62 -7.06 1.08
C ILE A 97 19.32 -7.90 -0.15
N LEU A 98 18.05 -8.24 -0.40
CA LEU A 98 17.65 -9.00 -1.59
C LEU A 98 18.01 -8.28 -2.89
N LEU A 99 17.71 -6.99 -2.99
CA LEU A 99 18.09 -6.19 -4.17
C LEU A 99 19.60 -6.15 -4.37
N LYS A 100 20.38 -6.00 -3.30
CA LYS A 100 21.83 -5.99 -3.39
C LYS A 100 22.36 -7.34 -3.90
N ASP A 101 21.81 -8.44 -3.41
CA ASP A 101 22.21 -9.79 -3.84
C ASP A 101 21.84 -10.04 -5.32
N ILE A 102 20.63 -9.62 -5.76
CA ILE A 102 20.22 -9.68 -7.17
C ILE A 102 21.20 -8.89 -8.06
N LEU A 103 21.51 -7.66 -7.66
CA LEU A 103 22.43 -6.81 -8.40
C LEU A 103 23.85 -7.39 -8.52
N LEU A 104 24.32 -8.08 -7.50
CA LEU A 104 25.63 -8.73 -7.52
C LEU A 104 25.63 -9.99 -8.38
N LYS A 105 24.56 -10.80 -8.29
CA LYS A 105 24.40 -12.04 -9.06
C LYS A 105 24.36 -11.78 -10.57
N HIS A 106 23.62 -10.75 -10.99
CA HIS A 106 23.40 -10.41 -12.39
C HIS A 106 24.33 -9.28 -12.89
N ARG A 107 25.42 -9.00 -12.18
CA ARG A 107 26.29 -7.84 -12.47
C ARG A 107 26.79 -7.80 -13.91
N GLU A 108 27.11 -8.96 -14.50
CA GLU A 108 27.65 -9.08 -15.85
C GLU A 108 26.59 -8.84 -16.94
N GLU A 109 25.32 -9.03 -16.61
CA GLU A 109 24.19 -8.80 -17.50
C GLU A 109 23.80 -7.32 -17.60
N PHE A 110 24.20 -6.51 -16.62
CA PHE A 110 23.90 -5.09 -16.59
C PHE A 110 24.93 -4.25 -17.36
N SER A 111 24.43 -3.42 -18.26
CA SER A 111 25.23 -2.42 -18.97
C SER A 111 25.01 -1.01 -18.40
N VAL A 112 23.76 -0.66 -18.07
CA VAL A 112 23.39 0.65 -17.55
C VAL A 112 23.66 0.73 -16.05
N PHE A 113 23.23 -0.26 -15.27
CA PHE A 113 23.38 -0.28 -13.82
C PHE A 113 24.74 -0.77 -13.31
N ALA A 114 25.53 -1.46 -14.13
CA ALA A 114 26.82 -2.03 -13.75
C ALA A 114 27.71 -1.07 -12.95
N ARG A 115 27.82 0.20 -13.38
CA ARG A 115 28.63 1.24 -12.73
C ARG A 115 28.01 1.81 -11.46
N SER A 116 26.73 1.53 -11.22
CA SER A 116 25.99 2.10 -10.09
C SER A 116 25.80 1.10 -8.93
N ILE A 117 26.00 -0.18 -9.16
CA ILE A 117 25.80 -1.26 -8.16
C ILE A 117 26.60 -1.03 -6.88
N THR A 118 27.82 -0.47 -7.01
CA THR A 118 28.71 -0.21 -5.87
C THR A 118 28.49 1.16 -5.22
N LYS A 119 27.71 2.03 -5.85
CA LYS A 119 27.45 3.38 -5.31
C LYS A 119 26.57 3.32 -4.08
N ARG A 120 26.95 4.09 -3.07
CA ARG A 120 26.15 4.26 -1.85
C ARG A 120 24.78 4.85 -2.19
N GLY A 121 23.71 4.28 -1.61
CA GLY A 121 22.33 4.74 -1.82
C GLY A 121 21.66 4.23 -3.11
N PHE A 122 22.39 3.62 -4.05
CA PHE A 122 21.81 3.12 -5.29
C PHE A 122 20.72 2.07 -5.05
N THR A 123 20.99 1.08 -4.21
CA THR A 123 20.01 0.02 -3.88
C THR A 123 18.74 0.58 -3.21
N GLU A 124 18.88 1.62 -2.40
CA GLU A 124 17.74 2.30 -1.78
C GLU A 124 16.91 3.05 -2.81
N THR A 125 17.56 3.80 -3.70
CA THR A 125 16.88 4.52 -4.80
C THR A 125 16.18 3.54 -5.73
N LEU A 126 16.85 2.45 -6.10
CA LEU A 126 16.28 1.38 -6.92
C LEU A 126 15.04 0.76 -6.25
N GLY A 127 15.11 0.46 -4.95
CA GLY A 127 13.98 -0.08 -4.19
C GLY A 127 12.78 0.87 -4.18
N ARG A 128 13.00 2.18 -4.06
CA ARG A 128 11.93 3.19 -4.16
C ARG A 128 11.34 3.24 -5.56
N THR A 129 12.17 3.21 -6.61
CA THR A 129 11.71 3.19 -8.00
C THR A 129 10.85 1.95 -8.28
N ILE A 130 11.29 0.76 -7.86
CA ILE A 130 10.50 -0.47 -8.03
C ILE A 130 9.16 -0.38 -7.30
N ALA A 131 9.14 0.12 -6.05
CA ALA A 131 7.91 0.31 -5.30
C ALA A 131 6.95 1.30 -5.99
N GLU A 132 7.48 2.33 -6.63
CA GLU A 132 6.70 3.29 -7.40
C GLU A 132 6.14 2.65 -8.68
N LEU A 133 6.95 1.92 -9.45
CA LEU A 133 6.50 1.19 -10.64
C LEU A 133 5.36 0.21 -10.31
N ARG A 134 5.49 -0.57 -9.25
CA ARG A 134 4.43 -1.47 -8.76
C ARG A 134 3.17 -0.72 -8.37
N ARG A 135 3.30 0.43 -7.70
CA ARG A 135 2.14 1.26 -7.33
C ARG A 135 1.36 1.76 -8.56
N TYR A 136 2.04 1.99 -9.68
CA TYR A 136 1.42 2.31 -10.96
C TYR A 136 1.06 1.07 -11.79
N ARG A 137 1.14 -0.14 -11.21
CA ARG A 137 0.86 -1.43 -11.86
C ARG A 137 1.69 -1.66 -13.13
N LEU A 138 2.91 -1.16 -13.14
CA LEU A 138 3.86 -1.39 -14.22
C LEU A 138 4.59 -2.72 -13.96
N SER A 139 4.16 -3.75 -14.68
CA SER A 139 4.76 -5.08 -14.60
C SER A 139 6.08 -5.16 -15.39
N PRO A 140 6.93 -6.17 -15.14
CA PRO A 140 8.13 -6.41 -15.92
C PRO A 140 7.87 -6.55 -17.44
N GLU A 141 6.74 -7.15 -17.82
CA GLU A 141 6.32 -7.31 -19.22
C GLU A 141 6.08 -5.95 -19.87
N ILE A 142 5.32 -5.06 -19.21
CA ILE A 142 5.06 -3.70 -19.69
C ILE A 142 6.38 -2.94 -19.90
N LEU A 143 7.34 -3.11 -19.00
CA LEU A 143 8.65 -2.45 -19.13
C LEU A 143 9.43 -2.98 -20.34
N ARG A 144 9.38 -4.31 -20.63
CA ARG A 144 10.00 -4.91 -21.81
C ARG A 144 9.34 -4.44 -23.10
N ASP A 145 8.01 -4.48 -23.15
CA ASP A 145 7.25 -4.03 -24.31
C ASP A 145 7.53 -2.55 -24.64
N THR A 146 7.58 -1.71 -23.59
CA THR A 146 7.93 -0.29 -23.73
C THR A 146 9.38 -0.12 -24.24
N ALA A 147 10.29 -0.94 -23.75
CA ALA A 147 11.68 -0.92 -24.21
C ALA A 147 11.80 -1.30 -25.70
N ASP A 148 11.06 -2.31 -26.15
CA ASP A 148 11.10 -2.80 -27.54
C ASP A 148 10.40 -1.83 -28.51
N GLN A 149 9.37 -1.11 -28.04
CA GLN A 149 8.70 -0.05 -28.80
C GLN A 149 9.50 1.25 -28.87
N SER A 150 10.46 1.44 -27.96
CA SER A 150 11.32 2.63 -27.93
C SER A 150 12.38 2.51 -29.03
N GLY A 151 12.31 3.34 -30.06
CA GLY A 151 13.30 3.34 -31.17
C GLY A 151 14.69 3.76 -30.73
N ASP A 152 15.66 3.67 -31.66
CA ASP A 152 17.09 3.99 -31.45
C ASP A 152 17.36 5.41 -30.92
N SER A 153 16.41 6.33 -31.10
CA SER A 153 16.48 7.71 -30.57
C SER A 153 16.31 7.81 -29.06
N ALA A 154 15.83 6.76 -28.39
CA ALA A 154 15.59 6.74 -26.94
C ALA A 154 16.86 6.57 -26.08
N GLY A 155 18.04 6.47 -26.70
CA GLY A 155 19.33 6.39 -26.03
C GLY A 155 19.46 5.15 -25.12
N ARG A 156 19.71 5.35 -23.81
CA ARG A 156 19.90 4.26 -22.84
C ARG A 156 18.59 3.80 -22.18
N LEU A 157 17.47 4.41 -22.51
CA LEU A 157 16.20 4.11 -21.84
C LEU A 157 15.73 2.66 -22.07
N PRO A 158 15.72 2.12 -23.30
CA PRO A 158 15.29 0.75 -23.53
C PRO A 158 16.08 -0.27 -22.71
N GLN A 159 17.40 -0.13 -22.70
CA GLN A 159 18.26 -1.02 -21.92
C GLN A 159 18.01 -0.90 -20.41
N LYS A 160 17.80 0.32 -19.91
CA LYS A 160 17.46 0.57 -18.50
C LYS A 160 16.14 -0.08 -18.12
N LEU A 161 15.13 -0.04 -18.98
CA LEU A 161 13.84 -0.69 -18.75
C LEU A 161 13.96 -2.21 -18.71
N LYS A 162 14.76 -2.80 -19.61
CA LYS A 162 15.03 -4.25 -19.61
C LYS A 162 15.76 -4.70 -18.34
N GLU A 163 16.75 -3.94 -17.89
CA GLU A 163 17.46 -4.22 -16.63
C GLU A 163 16.55 -4.08 -15.41
N LEU A 164 15.64 -3.08 -15.40
CA LEU A 164 14.63 -2.95 -14.34
C LEU A 164 13.65 -4.13 -14.34
N ALA A 165 13.18 -4.55 -15.50
CA ALA A 165 12.28 -5.70 -15.65
C ALA A 165 12.92 -6.98 -15.09
N LEU A 166 14.19 -7.24 -15.42
CA LEU A 166 14.95 -8.38 -14.90
C LEU A 166 15.03 -8.36 -13.38
N ILE A 167 15.35 -7.20 -12.78
CA ILE A 167 15.45 -7.06 -11.34
C ILE A 167 14.08 -7.26 -10.67
N MET A 168 13.01 -6.76 -11.27
CA MET A 168 11.64 -6.92 -10.74
C MET A 168 11.18 -8.38 -10.78
N ASP A 169 11.48 -9.12 -11.83
CA ASP A 169 11.19 -10.55 -11.96
C ASP A 169 11.93 -11.36 -10.91
N GLU A 170 13.23 -11.19 -10.82
CA GLU A 170 14.06 -11.91 -9.85
C GLU A 170 13.64 -11.60 -8.40
N LEU A 171 13.26 -10.35 -8.12
CA LEU A 171 12.73 -9.96 -6.82
C LEU A 171 11.38 -10.64 -6.52
N SER A 172 10.48 -10.69 -7.49
CA SER A 172 9.19 -11.38 -7.36
C SER A 172 9.37 -12.86 -7.13
N THR A 173 10.20 -13.52 -7.92
CA THR A 173 10.51 -14.96 -7.78
C THR A 173 11.07 -15.31 -6.41
N ARG A 174 11.96 -14.48 -5.86
CA ARG A 174 12.54 -14.70 -4.53
C ARG A 174 11.58 -14.45 -3.39
N MET A 175 10.58 -13.61 -3.59
CA MET A 175 9.53 -13.32 -2.61
C MET A 175 8.37 -14.31 -2.68
N GLU A 176 8.15 -14.95 -3.81
CA GLU A 176 7.02 -15.83 -4.08
C GLU A 176 6.90 -16.95 -3.04
N GLY A 177 5.71 -17.08 -2.43
CA GLY A 177 5.42 -18.07 -1.41
C GLY A 177 6.14 -17.92 -0.07
N ARG A 178 7.01 -16.92 0.10
CA ARG A 178 7.83 -16.71 1.30
C ARG A 178 7.60 -15.37 1.99
N LEU A 179 7.48 -14.30 1.21
CA LEU A 179 7.42 -12.93 1.70
C LEU A 179 6.41 -12.12 0.89
N THR A 180 5.83 -11.09 1.49
CA THR A 180 5.04 -10.10 0.76
C THR A 180 5.63 -8.70 0.92
N ASP A 181 5.51 -7.87 -0.10
CA ASP A 181 5.83 -6.45 -0.02
C ASP A 181 4.60 -5.63 0.45
N GLN A 182 4.85 -4.39 0.85
CA GLN A 182 3.78 -3.47 1.25
C GLN A 182 2.84 -3.14 0.09
N THR A 183 3.34 -3.19 -1.13
CA THR A 183 2.60 -2.90 -2.36
C THR A 183 1.72 -4.07 -2.80
N ASP A 184 2.17 -5.31 -2.61
CA ASP A 184 1.45 -6.52 -3.03
C ASP A 184 0.14 -6.76 -2.26
N ARG A 185 -0.06 -6.06 -1.13
CA ARG A 185 -1.27 -6.18 -0.29
C ARG A 185 -2.35 -5.15 -0.58
N MET A 186 -2.12 -4.27 -1.54
CA MET A 186 -3.07 -3.22 -1.92
C MET A 186 -3.72 -3.51 -3.29
N GLU A 187 -3.41 -4.64 -3.90
CA GLU A 187 -4.08 -5.21 -5.06
C GLU A 187 -5.23 -6.13 -4.63
#